data_47cbacef803f582a1b2feb17c12cf9c5
#
_entry.id   47cbacef803f582a1b2feb17c12cf9c5
#
_cell.length_a   1.000
_cell.length_b   1.000
_cell.length_c   1.000
_cell.angle_alpha   90.00
_cell.angle_beta   90.00
_cell.angle_gamma   90.00
#
_symmetry.space_group_name_H-M   'P 1'
#
loop_
_entity.id
_entity.type
_entity.pdbx_description
1 polymer ?
#
loop_
_entity_poly.entity_id
_entity_poly.type
_entity_poly.pdbx_seq_one_letter_code
_entity_poly.pdbx_strand_id
1 'polypeptide(L)'
;MMPTENQGKAFIANSAGLSADALQCVDILEKKCRAGEISLSDVQLKQFAAYFDLLTETNKVMNLTALISPEDVAVKHFIDSLLCYDERLMKGKTVIDVGTGAGFPGIPLKIYDPSIKLVLLDSLAKRLSFLEKVTEQLRITGVRFEHMRAEDAGHSKVLRGKFDVAVSRAVARLSVLAEYCLPLVKKGGSMIALKGSKYKEEMDEAGKAVGILGGKIIEAREVVLPGLDDGRAIIVIQKIKDTPSLYPRKAGLPAKKPLGGLSGI
;
A
#
# COMPACT_ATOMS: atom_id res chain seq x y z
N MET A 1 -26.20 18.14 -6.83
CA MET A 1 -27.08 17.95 -5.67
C MET A 1 -26.16 17.63 -4.50
N MET A 2 -25.97 18.54 -3.55
CA MET A 2 -25.07 18.34 -2.41
C MET A 2 -25.68 17.29 -1.46
N PRO A 3 -24.91 16.28 -1.01
CA PRO A 3 -25.38 15.36 0.02
C PRO A 3 -25.40 16.10 1.35
N THR A 4 -26.53 16.02 2.02
CA THR A 4 -26.87 16.75 3.23
C THR A 4 -26.12 16.21 4.46
N GLU A 5 -25.89 17.08 5.47
CA GLU A 5 -25.37 16.80 6.84
C GLU A 5 -26.01 15.59 7.57
N ASN A 6 -27.02 15.00 6.99
CA ASN A 6 -27.79 13.92 7.58
C ASN A 6 -27.15 12.53 7.44
N GLN A 7 -26.19 12.34 6.55
CA GLN A 7 -25.54 11.02 6.35
C GLN A 7 -24.53 10.68 7.45
N GLY A 8 -23.76 11.63 7.94
CA GLY A 8 -22.84 11.44 9.07
C GLY A 8 -23.56 11.08 10.38
N LYS A 9 -24.77 11.60 10.60
CA LYS A 9 -25.57 11.27 11.79
C LYS A 9 -26.16 9.85 11.74
N ALA A 10 -26.46 9.33 10.55
CA ALA A 10 -26.96 7.96 10.36
C ALA A 10 -25.85 6.90 10.59
N PHE A 11 -24.59 7.23 10.26
CA PHE A 11 -23.43 6.37 10.53
C PHE A 11 -23.23 6.15 12.05
N ILE A 12 -23.24 7.22 12.85
CA ILE A 12 -23.04 7.19 14.31
C ILE A 12 -24.14 6.36 15.01
N ALA A 13 -25.38 6.46 14.55
CA ALA A 13 -26.52 5.75 15.15
C ALA A 13 -26.45 4.21 15.02
N ASN A 14 -25.59 3.67 14.15
CA ASN A 14 -25.51 2.22 13.85
C ASN A 14 -24.13 1.62 14.16
N SER A 15 -23.35 2.25 15.06
CA SER A 15 -21.93 1.95 15.35
C SER A 15 -21.74 1.12 16.62
N ALA A 16 -22.72 0.29 16.99
CA ALA A 16 -22.61 -0.56 18.17
C ALA A 16 -21.34 -1.42 18.16
N GLY A 17 -20.47 -1.22 19.16
CA GLY A 17 -19.24 -1.97 19.34
C GLY A 17 -17.94 -1.30 18.87
N LEU A 18 -18.00 -0.12 18.22
CA LEU A 18 -16.82 0.65 17.85
C LEU A 18 -16.37 1.59 18.97
N SER A 19 -15.05 1.79 19.12
CA SER A 19 -14.50 2.72 20.10
C SER A 19 -14.76 4.20 19.70
N ALA A 20 -14.71 5.11 20.69
CA ALA A 20 -14.81 6.54 20.42
C ALA A 20 -13.67 7.03 19.50
N ASP A 21 -12.47 6.49 19.67
CA ASP A 21 -11.30 6.81 18.83
C ASP A 21 -11.49 6.33 17.38
N ALA A 22 -12.11 5.16 17.17
CA ALA A 22 -12.44 4.68 15.82
C ALA A 22 -13.47 5.59 15.14
N LEU A 23 -14.48 6.06 15.86
CA LEU A 23 -15.46 7.00 15.35
C LEU A 23 -14.83 8.36 15.01
N GLN A 24 -13.94 8.85 15.85
CA GLN A 24 -13.16 10.06 15.56
C GLN A 24 -12.27 9.87 14.32
N CYS A 25 -11.58 8.74 14.20
CA CYS A 25 -10.73 8.44 13.05
C CYS A 25 -11.51 8.49 11.75
N VAL A 26 -12.69 7.86 11.68
CA VAL A 26 -13.46 7.84 10.43
C VAL A 26 -14.17 9.16 10.13
N ASP A 27 -14.53 9.95 11.14
CA ASP A 27 -15.04 11.33 10.94
C ASP A 27 -13.98 12.20 10.28
N ILE A 28 -12.72 12.11 10.75
CA ILE A 28 -11.57 12.80 10.14
C ILE A 28 -11.33 12.29 8.72
N LEU A 29 -11.32 10.96 8.54
CA LEU A 29 -11.14 10.31 7.24
C LEU A 29 -12.18 10.79 6.23
N GLU A 30 -13.46 10.74 6.58
CA GLU A 30 -14.55 11.13 5.69
C GLU A 30 -14.46 12.60 5.28
N LYS A 31 -14.27 13.51 6.25
CA LYS A 31 -14.15 14.95 5.99
C LYS A 31 -12.98 15.27 5.05
N LYS A 32 -11.82 14.67 5.31
CA LYS A 32 -10.60 14.92 4.51
C LYS A 32 -10.66 14.25 3.14
N CYS A 33 -11.25 13.05 3.03
CA CYS A 33 -11.49 12.38 1.76
C CYS A 33 -12.43 13.19 0.86
N ARG A 34 -13.54 13.71 1.40
CA ARG A 34 -14.45 14.60 0.65
C ARG A 34 -13.75 15.83 0.10
N ALA A 35 -12.90 16.46 0.90
CA ALA A 35 -12.13 17.63 0.44
C ALA A 35 -11.16 17.29 -0.71
N GLY A 36 -10.70 16.04 -0.78
CA GLY A 36 -9.83 15.49 -1.84
C GLY A 36 -10.60 14.73 -2.92
N GLU A 37 -11.92 14.89 -3.03
CA GLU A 37 -12.79 14.24 -4.02
C GLU A 37 -12.83 12.70 -3.94
N ILE A 38 -12.40 12.11 -2.82
CA ILE A 38 -12.52 10.68 -2.54
C ILE A 38 -13.85 10.46 -1.81
N SER A 39 -14.75 9.66 -2.42
CA SER A 39 -16.03 9.32 -1.81
C SER A 39 -15.95 7.94 -1.15
N LEU A 40 -16.38 7.84 0.11
CA LEU A 40 -16.48 6.60 0.86
C LEU A 40 -17.95 6.33 1.23
N SER A 41 -18.39 5.10 1.04
CA SER A 41 -19.71 4.64 1.47
C SER A 41 -19.74 4.35 2.98
N ASP A 42 -20.93 4.30 3.58
CA ASP A 42 -21.12 3.94 4.99
C ASP A 42 -20.51 2.57 5.34
N VAL A 43 -20.55 1.61 4.41
CA VAL A 43 -19.93 0.30 4.60
C VAL A 43 -18.43 0.41 4.70
N GLN A 44 -17.80 1.18 3.82
CA GLN A 44 -16.34 1.43 3.84
C GLN A 44 -15.92 2.18 5.10
N LEU A 45 -16.68 3.19 5.52
CA LEU A 45 -16.42 3.91 6.78
C LEU A 45 -16.48 2.98 7.99
N LYS A 46 -17.45 2.06 8.05
CA LYS A 46 -17.52 1.01 9.09
C LYS A 46 -16.33 0.07 9.06
N GLN A 47 -15.88 -0.33 7.86
CA GLN A 47 -14.70 -1.15 7.72
C GLN A 47 -13.43 -0.43 8.18
N PHE A 48 -13.26 0.85 7.86
CA PHE A 48 -12.12 1.65 8.34
C PHE A 48 -12.15 1.84 9.86
N ALA A 49 -13.32 2.06 10.46
CA ALA A 49 -13.46 2.17 11.91
C ALA A 49 -13.07 0.87 12.63
N ALA A 50 -13.59 -0.26 12.15
CA ALA A 50 -13.25 -1.58 12.71
C ALA A 50 -11.76 -1.93 12.49
N TYR A 51 -11.19 -1.51 11.36
CA TYR A 51 -9.76 -1.69 11.09
C TYR A 51 -8.91 -0.86 12.06
N PHE A 52 -9.32 0.37 12.38
CA PHE A 52 -8.65 1.20 13.38
C PHE A 52 -8.61 0.50 14.75
N ASP A 53 -9.75 -0.01 15.23
CA ASP A 53 -9.84 -0.70 16.50
C ASP A 53 -8.94 -1.94 16.55
N LEU A 54 -8.97 -2.76 15.50
CA LEU A 54 -8.12 -3.93 15.38
C LEU A 54 -6.63 -3.59 15.37
N LEU A 55 -6.27 -2.54 14.63
CA LEU A 55 -4.89 -2.07 14.53
C LEU A 55 -4.39 -1.59 15.89
N THR A 56 -5.13 -0.72 16.56
CA THR A 56 -4.71 -0.12 17.84
C THR A 56 -4.68 -1.14 18.96
N GLU A 57 -5.64 -2.05 19.02
CA GLU A 57 -5.66 -3.13 20.01
C GLU A 57 -4.49 -4.09 19.80
N THR A 58 -4.28 -4.56 18.57
CA THR A 58 -3.17 -5.47 18.27
C THR A 58 -1.81 -4.79 18.46
N ASN A 59 -1.73 -3.48 18.19
CA ASN A 59 -0.49 -2.73 18.33
C ASN A 59 0.04 -2.70 19.78
N LYS A 60 -0.83 -2.83 20.79
CA LYS A 60 -0.42 -2.92 22.21
C LYS A 60 0.53 -4.10 22.49
N VAL A 61 0.46 -5.16 21.67
CA VAL A 61 1.25 -6.39 21.86
C VAL A 61 2.21 -6.69 20.71
N MET A 62 2.01 -6.14 19.50
CA MET A 62 2.79 -6.53 18.32
C MET A 62 3.69 -5.44 17.74
N ASN A 63 3.57 -4.18 18.18
CA ASN A 63 4.31 -3.04 17.62
C ASN A 63 4.22 -3.00 16.08
N LEU A 64 2.99 -2.97 15.55
CA LEU A 64 2.72 -2.94 14.11
C LEU A 64 3.06 -1.58 13.48
N THR A 65 2.80 -0.50 14.22
CA THR A 65 3.02 0.88 13.80
C THR A 65 3.31 1.79 15.00
N ALA A 66 4.05 2.88 14.76
CA ALA A 66 4.22 3.96 15.73
C ALA A 66 3.05 4.97 15.71
N LEU A 67 2.22 4.94 14.68
CA LEU A 67 1.13 5.90 14.45
C LEU A 67 -0.19 5.25 14.89
N ILE A 68 -0.73 5.68 16.05
CA ILE A 68 -1.92 5.08 16.67
C ILE A 68 -3.01 6.09 17.01
N SER A 69 -2.75 7.40 16.90
CA SER A 69 -3.79 8.40 17.14
C SER A 69 -4.84 8.38 16.02
N PRO A 70 -6.10 8.74 16.29
CA PRO A 70 -7.14 8.81 15.27
C PRO A 70 -6.75 9.65 14.04
N GLU A 71 -6.12 10.82 14.26
CA GLU A 71 -5.64 11.71 13.20
C GLU A 71 -4.51 11.05 12.38
N ASP A 72 -3.50 10.47 13.03
CA ASP A 72 -2.37 9.86 12.34
C ASP A 72 -2.81 8.66 11.49
N VAL A 73 -3.69 7.80 12.02
CA VAL A 73 -4.18 6.64 11.28
C VAL A 73 -5.04 7.07 10.11
N ALA A 74 -5.97 8.02 10.31
CA ALA A 74 -6.82 8.53 9.24
C ALA A 74 -5.99 9.14 8.11
N VAL A 75 -5.01 10.00 8.44
CA VAL A 75 -4.26 10.77 7.44
C VAL A 75 -3.07 9.99 6.90
N LYS A 76 -2.17 9.51 7.79
CA LYS A 76 -0.88 8.93 7.39
C LYS A 76 -0.95 7.44 7.05
N HIS A 77 -2.07 6.77 7.36
CA HIS A 77 -2.29 5.39 6.95
C HIS A 77 -3.40 5.28 5.91
N PHE A 78 -4.64 5.69 6.22
CA PHE A 78 -5.77 5.45 5.32
C PHE A 78 -5.71 6.36 4.10
N ILE A 79 -5.70 7.69 4.26
CA ILE A 79 -5.66 8.63 3.13
C ILE A 79 -4.40 8.43 2.30
N ASP A 80 -3.22 8.34 2.93
CA ASP A 80 -1.95 8.08 2.25
C ASP A 80 -2.04 6.84 1.35
N SER A 81 -2.69 5.78 1.82
CA SER A 81 -2.91 4.58 1.03
C SER A 81 -3.89 4.79 -0.13
N LEU A 82 -4.97 5.55 0.08
CA LEU A 82 -5.98 5.81 -0.95
C LEU A 82 -5.47 6.70 -2.07
N LEU A 83 -4.54 7.62 -1.78
CA LEU A 83 -3.95 8.51 -2.79
C LEU A 83 -3.21 7.78 -3.91
N CYS A 84 -2.77 6.54 -3.71
CA CYS A 84 -2.14 5.76 -4.76
C CYS A 84 -3.12 4.95 -5.63
N TYR A 85 -4.41 5.00 -5.34
CA TYR A 85 -5.41 4.34 -6.17
C TYR A 85 -5.47 4.98 -7.56
N ASP A 86 -5.42 4.14 -8.59
CA ASP A 86 -5.67 4.52 -9.97
C ASP A 86 -6.65 3.48 -10.57
N GLU A 87 -7.85 3.92 -10.89
CA GLU A 87 -8.91 3.04 -11.40
C GLU A 87 -8.48 2.28 -12.65
N ARG A 88 -7.76 2.94 -13.57
CA ARG A 88 -7.28 2.35 -14.83
C ARG A 88 -6.29 1.21 -14.58
N LEU A 89 -5.49 1.32 -13.54
CA LEU A 89 -4.46 0.33 -13.21
C LEU A 89 -4.98 -0.77 -12.29
N MET A 90 -5.93 -0.47 -11.38
CA MET A 90 -6.26 -1.38 -10.27
C MET A 90 -7.63 -2.04 -10.35
N LYS A 91 -8.64 -1.40 -10.97
CA LYS A 91 -10.03 -1.91 -10.98
C LYS A 91 -10.12 -3.30 -11.61
N GLY A 92 -10.58 -4.28 -10.82
CA GLY A 92 -10.72 -5.68 -11.25
C GLY A 92 -9.40 -6.43 -11.45
N LYS A 93 -8.26 -5.81 -11.13
CA LYS A 93 -6.91 -6.35 -11.38
C LYS A 93 -6.37 -7.17 -10.21
N THR A 94 -5.30 -7.92 -10.52
CA THR A 94 -4.49 -8.61 -9.50
C THR A 94 -3.43 -7.66 -8.96
N VAL A 95 -3.52 -7.35 -7.68
CA VAL A 95 -2.59 -6.43 -6.98
C VAL A 95 -1.82 -7.20 -5.90
N ILE A 96 -0.52 -7.00 -5.84
CA ILE A 96 0.31 -7.50 -4.74
C ILE A 96 0.87 -6.33 -3.92
N ASP A 97 0.67 -6.36 -2.61
CA ASP A 97 1.27 -5.42 -1.66
C ASP A 97 2.55 -6.04 -1.08
N VAL A 98 3.69 -5.48 -1.46
CA VAL A 98 5.02 -6.05 -1.13
C VAL A 98 5.57 -5.40 0.14
N GLY A 99 5.71 -6.22 1.18
CA GLY A 99 6.08 -5.76 2.51
C GLY A 99 4.92 -5.04 3.19
N THR A 100 3.74 -5.65 3.14
CA THR A 100 2.47 -5.04 3.54
C THR A 100 2.42 -4.52 4.98
N GLY A 101 3.24 -5.07 5.89
CA GLY A 101 3.29 -4.64 7.28
C GLY A 101 1.96 -4.82 8.00
N ALA A 102 1.40 -3.73 8.47
CA ALA A 102 0.06 -3.70 9.06
C ALA A 102 -1.07 -3.63 8.02
N GLY A 103 -0.79 -3.89 6.73
CA GLY A 103 -1.79 -3.93 5.65
C GLY A 103 -1.83 -2.67 4.78
N PHE A 104 -0.78 -1.87 4.78
CA PHE A 104 -0.74 -0.59 4.06
C PHE A 104 0.23 -0.62 2.88
N PRO A 105 -0.23 -0.26 1.66
CA PRO A 105 -1.53 0.31 1.32
C PRO A 105 -2.63 -0.71 0.98
N GLY A 106 -2.36 -2.01 0.97
CA GLY A 106 -3.21 -3.05 0.39
C GLY A 106 -4.63 -3.10 0.94
N ILE A 107 -4.83 -3.15 2.27
CA ILE A 107 -6.18 -3.25 2.88
C ILE A 107 -7.02 -2.00 2.62
N PRO A 108 -6.54 -0.75 2.80
CA PRO A 108 -7.29 0.44 2.40
C PRO A 108 -7.72 0.45 0.94
N LEU A 109 -6.83 0.05 0.02
CA LEU A 109 -7.16 -0.08 -1.40
C LEU A 109 -8.27 -1.11 -1.65
N LYS A 110 -8.23 -2.24 -0.94
CA LYS A 110 -9.23 -3.30 -1.05
C LYS A 110 -10.58 -2.92 -0.43
N ILE A 111 -10.58 -2.13 0.64
CA ILE A 111 -11.80 -1.54 1.21
C ILE A 111 -12.42 -0.57 0.20
N TYR A 112 -11.59 0.28 -0.42
CA TYR A 112 -12.03 1.30 -1.36
C TYR A 112 -12.56 0.69 -2.66
N ASP A 113 -11.82 -0.27 -3.24
CA ASP A 113 -12.23 -0.98 -4.44
C ASP A 113 -12.28 -2.50 -4.18
N PRO A 114 -13.47 -3.04 -3.84
CA PRO A 114 -13.64 -4.47 -3.60
C PRO A 114 -13.36 -5.38 -4.81
N SER A 115 -13.29 -4.83 -6.02
CA SER A 115 -13.00 -5.60 -7.24
C SER A 115 -11.53 -6.06 -7.35
N ILE A 116 -10.62 -5.43 -6.61
CA ILE A 116 -9.20 -5.79 -6.55
C ILE A 116 -9.02 -7.22 -6.03
N LYS A 117 -8.23 -8.03 -6.74
CA LYS A 117 -7.77 -9.34 -6.27
C LYS A 117 -6.43 -9.15 -5.58
N LEU A 118 -6.45 -9.06 -4.24
CA LEU A 118 -5.30 -8.63 -3.45
C LEU A 118 -4.44 -9.81 -2.97
N VAL A 119 -3.14 -9.66 -3.06
CA VAL A 119 -2.16 -10.51 -2.38
C VAL A 119 -1.34 -9.65 -1.41
N LEU A 120 -1.26 -10.06 -0.16
CA LEU A 120 -0.48 -9.43 0.89
C LEU A 120 0.76 -10.26 1.14
N LEU A 121 1.93 -9.69 0.84
CA LEU A 121 3.23 -10.34 1.00
C LEU A 121 4.00 -9.71 2.16
N ASP A 122 4.40 -10.50 3.15
CA ASP A 122 5.31 -10.08 4.22
C ASP A 122 6.21 -11.24 4.67
N SER A 123 7.40 -10.91 5.15
CA SER A 123 8.36 -11.88 5.69
C SER A 123 8.09 -12.28 7.14
N LEU A 124 7.16 -11.62 7.81
CA LEU A 124 6.81 -11.86 9.22
C LEU A 124 5.40 -12.47 9.32
N ALA A 125 5.33 -13.77 9.64
CA ALA A 125 4.07 -14.50 9.77
C ALA A 125 3.07 -13.83 10.70
N LYS A 126 3.53 -13.26 11.83
CA LYS A 126 2.68 -12.57 12.80
C LYS A 126 1.90 -11.40 12.20
N ARG A 127 2.46 -10.69 11.21
CA ARG A 127 1.78 -9.59 10.51
C ARG A 127 0.66 -10.13 9.62
N LEU A 128 0.91 -11.21 8.92
CA LEU A 128 -0.10 -11.86 8.08
C LEU A 128 -1.24 -12.43 8.93
N SER A 129 -0.94 -13.07 10.06
CA SER A 129 -1.99 -13.54 11.00
C SER A 129 -2.85 -12.40 11.55
N PHE A 130 -2.28 -11.20 11.75
CA PHE A 130 -3.08 -10.01 12.05
C PHE A 130 -4.00 -9.64 10.89
N LEU A 131 -3.49 -9.63 9.67
CA LEU A 131 -4.25 -9.26 8.47
C LEU A 131 -5.33 -10.30 8.12
N GLU A 132 -5.11 -11.58 8.40
CA GLU A 132 -6.15 -12.62 8.32
C GLU A 132 -7.33 -12.28 9.23
N LYS A 133 -7.09 -11.93 10.50
CA LYS A 133 -8.13 -11.48 11.43
C LYS A 133 -8.83 -10.21 10.93
N VAL A 134 -8.07 -9.24 10.39
CA VAL A 134 -8.64 -8.01 9.82
C VAL A 134 -9.60 -8.36 8.69
N THR A 135 -9.18 -9.15 7.72
CA THR A 135 -10.02 -9.50 6.57
C THR A 135 -11.26 -10.30 6.97
N GLU A 136 -11.15 -11.20 7.92
CA GLU A 136 -12.26 -11.96 8.46
C GLU A 136 -13.30 -11.05 9.14
N GLN A 137 -12.88 -10.21 10.09
CA GLN A 137 -13.76 -9.32 10.83
C GLN A 137 -14.43 -8.26 9.96
N LEU A 138 -13.69 -7.73 8.97
CA LEU A 138 -14.22 -6.77 7.99
C LEU A 138 -15.00 -7.43 6.86
N ARG A 139 -15.09 -8.76 6.85
CA ARG A 139 -15.72 -9.56 5.79
C ARG A 139 -15.19 -9.22 4.39
N ILE A 140 -13.89 -9.00 4.30
CA ILE A 140 -13.19 -8.72 3.05
C ILE A 140 -12.83 -10.05 2.39
N THR A 141 -13.29 -10.27 1.17
CA THR A 141 -13.00 -11.48 0.37
C THR A 141 -12.02 -11.17 -0.76
N GLY A 142 -11.45 -12.21 -1.38
CA GLY A 142 -10.53 -12.03 -2.52
C GLY A 142 -9.14 -11.51 -2.10
N VAL A 143 -8.73 -11.82 -0.88
CA VAL A 143 -7.39 -11.56 -0.35
C VAL A 143 -6.65 -12.89 -0.16
N ARG A 144 -5.38 -12.94 -0.55
CA ARG A 144 -4.45 -14.04 -0.29
C ARG A 144 -3.27 -13.53 0.49
N PHE A 145 -2.65 -14.40 1.27
CA PHE A 145 -1.52 -14.11 2.14
C PHE A 145 -0.33 -14.95 1.71
N GLU A 146 0.84 -14.32 1.53
CA GLU A 146 2.07 -14.98 1.12
C GLU A 146 3.17 -14.68 2.14
N HIS A 147 3.54 -15.70 2.92
CA HIS A 147 4.59 -15.61 3.94
C HIS A 147 5.93 -15.97 3.33
N MET A 148 6.64 -14.99 2.81
CA MET A 148 8.01 -15.15 2.30
C MET A 148 8.70 -13.79 2.14
N ARG A 149 10.00 -13.81 1.89
CA ARG A 149 10.73 -12.60 1.51
C ARG A 149 10.40 -12.21 0.07
N ALA A 150 10.48 -10.90 -0.23
CA ALA A 150 10.21 -10.39 -1.57
C ALA A 150 11.18 -10.99 -2.62
N GLU A 151 12.43 -11.23 -2.23
CA GLU A 151 13.42 -11.87 -3.10
C GLU A 151 13.01 -13.30 -3.48
N ASP A 152 12.50 -14.08 -2.52
CA ASP A 152 12.03 -15.45 -2.77
C ASP A 152 10.74 -15.43 -3.61
N ALA A 153 9.83 -14.49 -3.34
CA ALA A 153 8.61 -14.28 -4.13
C ALA A 153 8.93 -14.00 -5.59
N GLY A 154 9.95 -13.17 -5.86
CA GLY A 154 10.40 -12.84 -7.21
C GLY A 154 10.96 -14.03 -8.00
N HIS A 155 11.35 -15.14 -7.34
CA HIS A 155 11.75 -16.39 -7.98
C HIS A 155 10.65 -17.46 -7.98
N SER A 156 9.56 -17.24 -7.26
CA SER A 156 8.46 -18.18 -7.16
C SER A 156 7.77 -18.38 -8.53
N LYS A 157 7.61 -19.62 -8.98
CA LYS A 157 6.92 -19.93 -10.24
C LYS A 157 5.45 -19.51 -10.24
N VAL A 158 4.84 -19.37 -9.07
CA VAL A 158 3.43 -18.99 -8.91
C VAL A 158 3.22 -17.49 -8.75
N LEU A 159 4.26 -16.71 -8.41
CA LEU A 159 4.14 -15.28 -8.16
C LEU A 159 4.86 -14.41 -9.20
N ARG A 160 6.00 -14.88 -9.72
CA ARG A 160 6.80 -14.13 -10.70
C ARG A 160 6.01 -13.80 -11.96
N GLY A 161 5.93 -12.52 -12.33
CA GLY A 161 5.26 -12.03 -13.52
C GLY A 161 3.75 -12.29 -13.55
N LYS A 162 3.09 -12.37 -12.40
CA LYS A 162 1.66 -12.72 -12.32
C LYS A 162 0.74 -11.55 -12.00
N PHE A 163 1.28 -10.44 -11.51
CA PHE A 163 0.47 -9.32 -11.02
C PHE A 163 0.35 -8.21 -12.05
N ASP A 164 -0.85 -7.64 -12.13
CA ASP A 164 -1.10 -6.42 -12.91
C ASP A 164 -0.38 -5.23 -12.25
N VAL A 165 -0.45 -5.17 -10.92
CA VAL A 165 0.14 -4.09 -10.13
C VAL A 165 0.86 -4.66 -8.92
N ALA A 166 2.06 -4.14 -8.64
CA ALA A 166 2.71 -4.27 -7.35
C ALA A 166 2.69 -2.91 -6.65
N VAL A 167 2.17 -2.85 -5.43
CA VAL A 167 2.21 -1.66 -4.59
C VAL A 167 3.17 -1.87 -3.43
N SER A 168 3.79 -0.80 -2.96
CA SER A 168 4.61 -0.88 -1.73
C SER A 168 4.80 0.50 -1.10
N ARG A 169 4.86 0.51 0.25
CA ARG A 169 5.08 1.71 1.05
C ARG A 169 6.11 1.46 2.14
N ALA A 170 7.05 2.40 2.32
CA ALA A 170 8.00 2.46 3.45
C ALA A 170 8.89 1.22 3.67
N VAL A 171 9.13 0.40 2.63
CA VAL A 171 9.93 -0.83 2.74
C VAL A 171 11.42 -0.57 2.54
N ALA A 172 11.80 0.18 1.48
CA ALA A 172 13.18 0.42 1.10
C ALA A 172 13.31 1.63 0.16
N ARG A 173 14.56 2.01 -0.17
CA ARG A 173 14.84 2.98 -1.25
C ARG A 173 14.32 2.44 -2.60
N LEU A 174 13.99 3.36 -3.52
CA LEU A 174 13.32 3.01 -4.78
C LEU A 174 14.07 1.98 -5.63
N SER A 175 15.40 2.05 -5.69
CA SER A 175 16.22 1.08 -6.42
C SER A 175 16.10 -0.35 -5.88
N VAL A 176 16.09 -0.50 -4.56
CA VAL A 176 15.89 -1.78 -3.86
C VAL A 176 14.46 -2.26 -4.02
N LEU A 177 13.52 -1.35 -3.86
CA LEU A 177 12.09 -1.64 -3.98
C LEU A 177 11.72 -2.11 -5.39
N ALA A 178 12.33 -1.51 -6.41
CA ALA A 178 12.18 -1.94 -7.80
C ALA A 178 12.63 -3.40 -7.99
N GLU A 179 13.73 -3.82 -7.34
CA GLU A 179 14.22 -5.20 -7.41
C GLU A 179 13.28 -6.19 -6.69
N TYR A 180 12.56 -5.76 -5.65
CA TYR A 180 11.56 -6.58 -4.97
C TYR A 180 10.25 -6.71 -5.74
N CYS A 181 9.80 -5.62 -6.38
CA CYS A 181 8.46 -5.53 -6.96
C CYS A 181 8.42 -5.91 -8.45
N LEU A 182 9.36 -5.40 -9.28
CA LEU A 182 9.30 -5.59 -10.74
C LEU A 182 9.33 -7.06 -11.21
N PRO A 183 10.05 -7.98 -10.54
CA PRO A 183 9.97 -9.39 -10.90
C PRO A 183 8.58 -10.01 -10.76
N LEU A 184 7.72 -9.47 -9.88
CA LEU A 184 6.35 -9.94 -9.63
C LEU A 184 5.35 -9.41 -10.67
N VAL A 185 5.65 -8.25 -11.27
CA VAL A 185 4.78 -7.57 -12.23
C VAL A 185 4.90 -8.21 -13.61
N LYS A 186 3.77 -8.48 -14.25
CA LYS A 186 3.72 -8.95 -15.65
C LYS A 186 4.12 -7.85 -16.62
N LYS A 187 4.60 -8.21 -17.81
CA LYS A 187 4.86 -7.24 -18.87
C LYS A 187 3.57 -6.47 -19.20
N GLY A 188 3.67 -5.15 -19.29
CA GLY A 188 2.54 -4.22 -19.45
C GLY A 188 1.86 -3.80 -18.14
N GLY A 189 2.16 -4.45 -17.02
CA GLY A 189 1.69 -4.05 -15.69
C GLY A 189 2.53 -2.92 -15.09
N SER A 190 2.24 -2.55 -13.84
CA SER A 190 2.87 -1.40 -13.18
C SER A 190 3.31 -1.72 -11.75
N MET A 191 4.37 -1.06 -11.31
CA MET A 191 4.73 -0.94 -9.92
C MET A 191 4.38 0.47 -9.44
N ILE A 192 3.76 0.60 -8.27
CA ILE A 192 3.40 1.87 -7.65
C ILE A 192 4.10 1.95 -6.29
N ALA A 193 4.96 2.94 -6.13
CA ALA A 193 5.71 3.19 -4.91
C ALA A 193 5.26 4.48 -4.23
N LEU A 194 4.86 4.38 -2.95
CA LEU A 194 4.58 5.54 -2.11
C LEU A 194 5.88 5.97 -1.43
N LYS A 195 6.30 7.19 -1.69
CA LYS A 195 7.60 7.72 -1.26
C LYS A 195 7.45 9.03 -0.50
N GLY A 196 8.37 9.28 0.43
CA GLY A 196 8.46 10.55 1.17
C GLY A 196 9.29 11.61 0.45
N SER A 197 9.67 12.67 1.16
CA SER A 197 10.31 13.89 0.64
C SER A 197 11.57 13.68 -0.21
N LYS A 198 12.30 12.59 -0.01
CA LYS A 198 13.51 12.27 -0.78
C LYS A 198 13.25 11.55 -2.11
N TYR A 199 12.02 11.53 -2.59
CA TYR A 199 11.65 10.77 -3.77
C TYR A 199 12.42 11.19 -5.04
N LYS A 200 12.76 12.48 -5.22
CA LYS A 200 13.52 12.97 -6.38
C LYS A 200 14.91 12.34 -6.41
N GLU A 201 15.64 12.41 -5.29
CA GLU A 201 16.96 11.78 -5.15
C GLU A 201 16.88 10.26 -5.41
N GLU A 202 15.86 9.61 -4.83
CA GLU A 202 15.68 8.16 -5.01
C GLU A 202 15.33 7.77 -6.45
N MET A 203 14.63 8.63 -7.19
CA MET A 203 14.33 8.41 -8.61
C MET A 203 15.59 8.49 -9.47
N ASP A 204 16.43 9.51 -9.24
CA ASP A 204 17.68 9.71 -9.98
C ASP A 204 18.61 8.49 -9.78
N GLU A 205 18.75 8.02 -8.54
CA GLU A 205 19.53 6.83 -8.22
C GLU A 205 18.92 5.52 -8.79
N ALA A 206 17.59 5.43 -8.86
CA ALA A 206 16.90 4.20 -9.26
C ALA A 206 16.83 4.02 -10.77
N GLY A 207 17.03 5.04 -11.58
CA GLY A 207 16.80 4.98 -13.03
C GLY A 207 17.50 3.80 -13.71
N LYS A 208 18.80 3.59 -13.40
CA LYS A 208 19.57 2.46 -13.93
C LYS A 208 19.06 1.12 -13.44
N ALA A 209 18.72 1.00 -12.15
CA ALA A 209 18.16 -0.22 -11.56
C ALA A 209 16.82 -0.59 -12.22
N VAL A 210 15.92 0.37 -12.34
CA VAL A 210 14.62 0.20 -12.99
C VAL A 210 14.77 -0.31 -14.41
N GLY A 211 15.68 0.28 -15.19
CA GLY A 211 15.97 -0.16 -16.57
C GLY A 211 16.49 -1.61 -16.66
N ILE A 212 17.44 -2.00 -15.79
CA ILE A 212 17.97 -3.36 -15.68
C ILE A 212 16.83 -4.36 -15.36
N LEU A 213 15.91 -3.99 -14.49
CA LEU A 213 14.80 -4.82 -14.04
C LEU A 213 13.63 -4.87 -15.04
N GLY A 214 13.75 -4.18 -16.16
CA GLY A 214 12.75 -4.16 -17.23
C GLY A 214 11.61 -3.17 -17.01
N GLY A 215 11.81 -2.16 -16.17
CA GLY A 215 10.88 -1.08 -15.90
C GLY A 215 11.22 0.21 -16.62
N LYS A 216 10.26 1.15 -16.59
CA LYS A 216 10.41 2.56 -16.99
C LYS A 216 9.57 3.41 -16.05
N ILE A 217 10.16 4.40 -15.41
CA ILE A 217 9.41 5.40 -14.63
C ILE A 217 8.58 6.20 -15.63
N ILE A 218 7.28 6.21 -15.48
CA ILE A 218 6.34 6.90 -16.38
C ILE A 218 5.64 8.07 -15.69
N GLU A 219 5.58 8.08 -14.36
CA GLU A 219 4.92 9.14 -13.60
C GLU A 219 5.60 9.29 -12.23
N ALA A 220 5.71 10.53 -11.78
CA ALA A 220 6.02 10.89 -10.41
C ALA A 220 5.08 12.03 -10.02
N ARG A 221 4.04 11.71 -9.27
CA ARG A 221 3.00 12.66 -8.86
C ARG A 221 3.22 13.05 -7.41
N GLU A 222 3.49 14.33 -7.19
CA GLU A 222 3.50 14.89 -5.83
C GLU A 222 2.09 14.82 -5.25
N VAL A 223 2.00 14.43 -3.99
CA VAL A 223 0.75 14.36 -3.24
C VAL A 223 0.92 15.03 -1.89
N VAL A 224 -0.13 15.73 -1.47
CA VAL A 224 -0.17 16.42 -0.19
C VAL A 224 -1.20 15.73 0.70
N LEU A 225 -0.77 15.29 1.87
CA LEU A 225 -1.70 14.82 2.88
C LEU A 225 -2.38 16.01 3.56
N PRO A 226 -3.69 15.94 3.81
CA PRO A 226 -4.43 17.04 4.42
C PRO A 226 -3.85 17.46 5.77
N GLY A 227 -3.33 18.70 5.85
CA GLY A 227 -2.69 19.25 7.06
C GLY A 227 -1.21 18.94 7.22
N LEU A 228 -0.56 18.33 6.20
CA LEU A 228 0.88 18.03 6.20
C LEU A 228 1.54 18.55 4.92
N ASP A 229 2.71 19.13 5.08
CA ASP A 229 3.58 19.53 3.96
C ASP A 229 4.90 18.74 4.08
N ASP A 230 4.81 17.42 3.87
CA ASP A 230 5.93 16.50 4.09
C ASP A 230 6.55 15.95 2.79
N GLY A 231 6.18 16.53 1.64
CA GLY A 231 6.83 16.28 0.35
C GLY A 231 6.71 14.83 -0.11
N ARG A 232 5.49 14.30 -0.22
CA ARG A 232 5.24 12.92 -0.67
C ARG A 232 5.06 12.82 -2.17
N ALA A 233 5.35 11.63 -2.71
CA ALA A 233 5.09 11.32 -4.11
C ALA A 233 4.66 9.86 -4.32
N ILE A 234 3.84 9.69 -5.35
CA ILE A 234 3.47 8.39 -5.91
C ILE A 234 4.25 8.24 -7.21
N ILE A 235 5.08 7.20 -7.25
CA ILE A 235 5.92 6.90 -8.42
C ILE A 235 5.34 5.67 -9.12
N VAL A 236 5.02 5.82 -10.41
CA VAL A 236 4.54 4.72 -11.25
C VAL A 236 5.66 4.27 -12.19
N ILE A 237 5.98 2.98 -12.13
CA ILE A 237 6.97 2.33 -12.97
C ILE A 237 6.27 1.29 -13.83
N GLN A 238 6.21 1.50 -15.13
CA GLN A 238 5.65 0.54 -16.06
C GLN A 238 6.64 -0.60 -16.35
N LYS A 239 6.17 -1.83 -16.35
CA LYS A 239 6.94 -3.02 -16.74
C LYS A 239 6.94 -3.15 -18.25
N ILE A 240 8.06 -2.78 -18.91
CA ILE A 240 8.18 -2.78 -20.38
C ILE A 240 8.87 -4.04 -20.93
N LYS A 241 9.70 -4.71 -20.10
CA LYS A 241 10.43 -5.93 -20.46
C LYS A 241 10.38 -6.92 -19.29
N ASP A 242 10.60 -8.20 -19.57
CA ASP A 242 10.77 -9.19 -18.50
C ASP A 242 12.02 -8.89 -17.67
N THR A 243 11.91 -9.07 -16.37
CA THR A 243 13.06 -8.99 -15.47
C THR A 243 13.97 -10.19 -15.73
N PRO A 244 15.27 -10.00 -15.97
CA PRO A 244 16.21 -11.11 -16.13
C PRO A 244 16.14 -12.11 -14.98
N SER A 245 16.33 -13.39 -15.25
CA SER A 245 16.19 -14.48 -14.25
C SER A 245 17.14 -14.36 -13.06
N LEU A 246 18.26 -13.64 -13.23
CA LEU A 246 19.21 -13.30 -12.17
C LEU A 246 18.56 -12.50 -11.02
N TYR A 247 17.49 -11.73 -11.32
CA TYR A 247 16.82 -10.87 -10.34
C TYR A 247 15.48 -11.43 -9.90
N PRO A 248 15.11 -11.19 -8.62
CA PRO A 248 15.88 -10.46 -7.59
C PRO A 248 17.13 -11.23 -7.19
N ARG A 249 18.17 -10.52 -6.73
CA ARG A 249 19.35 -11.14 -6.17
C ARG A 249 19.03 -11.80 -4.82
N LYS A 250 19.94 -12.64 -4.34
CA LYS A 250 19.80 -13.39 -3.07
C LYS A 250 19.35 -12.47 -1.93
N ALA A 251 18.51 -12.99 -1.05
CA ALA A 251 17.92 -12.26 0.09
C ALA A 251 18.95 -11.44 0.88
N GLY A 252 18.61 -10.17 1.12
CA GLY A 252 19.42 -9.18 1.80
C GLY A 252 20.49 -8.52 0.93
N LEU A 253 20.83 -9.04 -0.25
CA LEU A 253 21.81 -8.44 -1.14
C LEU A 253 21.30 -7.13 -1.79
N PRO A 254 20.05 -7.03 -2.22
CA PRO A 254 19.51 -5.77 -2.75
C PRO A 254 19.68 -4.60 -1.79
N ALA A 255 19.38 -4.81 -0.50
CA ALA A 255 19.50 -3.76 0.53
C ALA A 255 20.97 -3.39 0.83
N LYS A 256 21.87 -4.38 0.83
CA LYS A 256 23.29 -4.15 1.13
C LYS A 256 24.07 -3.49 -0.04
N LYS A 257 23.69 -3.82 -1.27
CA LYS A 257 24.33 -3.33 -2.50
C LYS A 257 23.24 -3.00 -3.53
N PRO A 258 22.54 -1.86 -3.41
CA PRO A 258 21.50 -1.46 -4.35
C PRO A 258 21.99 -1.45 -5.80
N LEU A 259 21.14 -1.87 -6.74
CA LEU A 259 21.44 -1.76 -8.18
C LEU A 259 21.52 -0.29 -8.58
N GLY A 260 22.44 0.03 -9.48
CA GLY A 260 22.59 1.40 -9.98
C GLY A 260 23.34 2.34 -9.04
N GLY A 261 23.68 1.92 -7.83
CA GLY A 261 24.60 2.67 -6.97
C GLY A 261 25.91 2.92 -7.67
N LEU A 262 26.45 4.13 -7.52
CA LEU A 262 27.81 4.46 -7.97
C LEU A 262 28.75 3.42 -7.37
N SER A 263 29.20 2.49 -8.21
CA SER A 263 30.36 1.66 -7.87
C SER A 263 31.48 2.68 -7.64
N GLY A 264 31.94 2.78 -6.40
CA GLY A 264 33.07 3.65 -6.09
C GLY A 264 34.14 3.43 -7.12
N ILE A 265 34.54 4.52 -7.75
CA ILE A 265 35.77 4.65 -8.48
C ILE A 265 36.92 4.54 -7.49
#